data_88d4c60207fbce1b74a32abc9f06f765
#
_entry.id   88d4c60207fbce1b74a32abc9f06f765
#
_cell.length_a   1.000
_cell.length_b   1.000
_cell.length_c   1.000
_cell.angle_alpha   90.00
_cell.angle_beta   90.00
_cell.angle_gamma   90.00
#
_symmetry.space_group_name_H-M   'P 1'
#
loop_
_entity.id
_entity.type
_entity.pdbx_description
1 polymer ?
#
loop_
_entity_poly.entity_id
_entity_poly.type
_entity_poly.pdbx_seq_one_letter_code
_entity_poly.pdbx_strand_id
1 'polypeptide(L)'
;MERIATVILSQNNGKGADLVFLCEVENISVLERLRQEYLQAAAYRPAILLEGPDERGIDCAFLTRLPLDGSPALHPITLSKVNDPSKVVERTTRAIFQADFKLPGGERLSALAIHFPAGFHPIEHRKEALSRLKEVAQDAAKKSQIVLAAGDFNINFKEAPELYNNIAARDWQITHLEGCKECEGTYYYAKDEHWSFLDAIMVFKGGIPAAHHRWKMDPDSIRIVNENVIQKKKTGFPLKFMIDKDGEPRGVSDHFPVWMQLKAEAL
;
A
#
# COMPACT_ATOMS: atom_id res chain seq x y z
N MET A 1 -4.03 6.46 -18.04
CA MET A 1 -5.14 5.78 -17.32
C MET A 1 -5.38 4.37 -17.81
N GLU A 2 -5.56 4.14 -19.11
CA GLU A 2 -5.81 2.79 -19.68
C GLU A 2 -4.80 1.73 -19.23
N ARG A 3 -3.50 2.04 -19.23
CA ARG A 3 -2.46 1.12 -18.77
C ARG A 3 -2.56 0.80 -17.26
N ILE A 4 -2.91 1.78 -16.44
CA ILE A 4 -3.17 1.56 -15.00
C ILE A 4 -4.36 0.62 -14.84
N ALA A 5 -5.43 0.85 -15.59
CA ALA A 5 -6.60 -0.03 -15.58
C ALA A 5 -6.25 -1.45 -16.04
N THR A 6 -5.42 -1.60 -17.09
CA THR A 6 -4.93 -2.91 -17.54
C THR A 6 -4.24 -3.66 -16.40
N VAL A 7 -3.36 -3.00 -15.65
CA VAL A 7 -2.67 -3.61 -14.51
C VAL A 7 -3.65 -4.02 -13.40
N ILE A 8 -4.59 -3.15 -13.04
CA ILE A 8 -5.59 -3.46 -12.01
C ILE A 8 -6.48 -4.64 -12.46
N LEU A 9 -6.96 -4.61 -13.70
CA LEU A 9 -7.85 -5.64 -14.25
C LEU A 9 -7.14 -6.94 -14.60
N SER A 10 -5.81 -6.97 -14.74
CA SER A 10 -5.08 -8.24 -14.98
C SER A 10 -5.22 -9.24 -13.83
N GLN A 11 -5.66 -8.75 -12.67
CA GLN A 11 -5.84 -9.57 -11.48
C GLN A 11 -7.27 -10.08 -11.35
N ASN A 12 -7.45 -11.21 -10.60
CA ASN A 12 -8.76 -11.77 -10.26
C ASN A 12 -9.65 -12.00 -11.50
N ASN A 13 -9.11 -12.65 -12.53
CA ASN A 13 -9.84 -12.97 -13.78
C ASN A 13 -10.52 -11.75 -14.45
N GLY A 14 -9.82 -10.63 -14.52
CA GLY A 14 -10.31 -9.41 -15.16
C GLY A 14 -11.17 -8.50 -14.26
N LYS A 15 -11.32 -8.86 -12.99
CA LYS A 15 -12.17 -8.10 -12.05
C LYS A 15 -11.39 -7.14 -11.13
N GLY A 16 -10.07 -7.26 -11.06
CA GLY A 16 -9.24 -6.54 -10.10
C GLY A 16 -9.46 -7.00 -8.64
N ALA A 17 -8.74 -6.40 -7.72
CA ALA A 17 -8.87 -6.68 -6.29
C ALA A 17 -10.18 -6.11 -5.71
N ASP A 18 -10.66 -6.68 -4.58
CA ASP A 18 -11.81 -6.12 -3.85
C ASP A 18 -11.47 -4.77 -3.21
N LEU A 19 -10.21 -4.58 -2.86
CA LEU A 19 -9.66 -3.36 -2.29
C LEU A 19 -8.29 -3.07 -2.93
N VAL A 20 -8.14 -1.89 -3.52
CA VAL A 20 -6.89 -1.39 -4.12
C VAL A 20 -6.41 -0.20 -3.30
N PHE A 21 -5.16 -0.26 -2.87
CA PHE A 21 -4.44 0.84 -2.26
C PHE A 21 -3.62 1.55 -3.34
N LEU A 22 -3.73 2.85 -3.40
CA LEU A 22 -3.02 3.68 -4.37
C LEU A 22 -2.20 4.75 -3.65
N CYS A 23 -1.00 4.98 -4.13
CA CYS A 23 -0.12 6.07 -3.71
C CYS A 23 0.11 7.04 -4.87
N GLU A 24 0.52 8.26 -4.53
CA GLU A 24 0.84 9.32 -5.49
C GLU A 24 -0.35 9.71 -6.39
N VAL A 25 -1.55 9.68 -5.83
CA VAL A 25 -2.76 10.14 -6.52
C VAL A 25 -2.87 11.66 -6.40
N GLU A 26 -2.97 12.35 -7.54
CA GLU A 26 -3.02 13.81 -7.59
C GLU A 26 -4.30 14.39 -6.97
N ASN A 27 -5.45 13.79 -7.26
CA ASN A 27 -6.73 14.24 -6.72
C ASN A 27 -7.85 13.22 -6.98
N ILE A 28 -8.98 13.43 -6.32
CA ILE A 28 -10.16 12.58 -6.44
C ILE A 28 -10.74 12.55 -7.87
N SER A 29 -10.66 13.64 -8.61
CA SER A 29 -11.24 13.74 -9.97
C SER A 29 -10.50 12.82 -10.95
N VAL A 30 -9.16 12.76 -10.86
CA VAL A 30 -8.33 11.85 -11.68
C VAL A 30 -8.68 10.40 -11.37
N LEU A 31 -8.88 10.06 -10.10
CA LEU A 31 -9.20 8.71 -9.67
C LEU A 31 -10.63 8.30 -10.07
N GLU A 32 -11.60 9.21 -9.93
CA GLU A 32 -12.97 8.98 -10.40
C GLU A 32 -13.04 8.80 -11.90
N ARG A 33 -12.27 9.56 -12.66
CA ARG A 33 -12.15 9.38 -14.11
C ARG A 33 -11.58 8.00 -14.46
N LEU A 34 -10.52 7.55 -13.78
CA LEU A 34 -9.97 6.20 -13.95
C LEU A 34 -11.05 5.14 -13.69
N ARG A 35 -11.79 5.29 -12.59
CA ARG A 35 -12.87 4.37 -12.20
C ARG A 35 -13.99 4.33 -13.22
N GLN A 36 -14.49 5.48 -13.66
CA GLN A 36 -15.68 5.60 -14.50
C GLN A 36 -15.41 5.27 -15.97
N GLU A 37 -14.23 5.62 -16.49
CA GLU A 37 -13.94 5.43 -17.92
C GLU A 37 -13.23 4.11 -18.21
N TYR A 38 -12.41 3.59 -17.27
CA TYR A 38 -11.51 2.47 -17.55
C TYR A 38 -11.69 1.25 -16.63
N LEU A 39 -12.36 1.37 -15.49
CA LEU A 39 -12.53 0.30 -14.50
C LEU A 39 -13.99 -0.11 -14.30
N GLN A 40 -14.86 0.12 -15.26
CA GLN A 40 -16.30 -0.21 -15.18
C GLN A 40 -16.51 -1.72 -14.88
N ALA A 41 -15.72 -2.61 -15.50
CA ALA A 41 -15.80 -4.05 -15.29
C ALA A 41 -15.47 -4.47 -13.84
N ALA A 42 -14.69 -3.67 -13.12
CA ALA A 42 -14.37 -3.92 -11.71
C ALA A 42 -15.50 -3.60 -10.74
N ALA A 43 -16.51 -2.83 -11.19
CA ALA A 43 -17.66 -2.42 -10.38
C ALA A 43 -17.28 -1.76 -9.04
N TYR A 44 -16.20 -0.98 -9.02
CA TYR A 44 -15.79 -0.24 -7.82
C TYR A 44 -16.81 0.84 -7.45
N ARG A 45 -17.02 0.99 -6.15
CA ARG A 45 -17.78 2.10 -5.55
C ARG A 45 -17.05 3.42 -5.81
N PRO A 46 -17.68 4.59 -5.51
CA PRO A 46 -16.99 5.87 -5.58
C PRO A 46 -15.61 5.80 -4.90
N ALA A 47 -14.62 6.40 -5.52
CA ALA A 47 -13.27 6.43 -5.04
C ALA A 47 -13.17 7.16 -3.69
N ILE A 48 -12.19 6.79 -2.86
CA ILE A 48 -12.02 7.36 -1.54
C ILE A 48 -10.63 7.97 -1.46
N LEU A 49 -10.57 9.28 -1.22
CA LEU A 49 -9.36 10.06 -1.05
C LEU A 49 -9.68 11.23 -0.11
N LEU A 50 -8.77 11.52 0.80
CA LEU A 50 -8.73 12.77 1.56
C LEU A 50 -7.40 13.46 1.22
N GLU A 51 -7.48 14.74 0.88
CA GLU A 51 -6.28 15.53 0.63
C GLU A 51 -5.47 15.69 1.91
N GLY A 52 -4.22 15.25 1.85
CA GLY A 52 -3.27 15.30 2.92
C GLY A 52 -2.38 16.54 2.89
N PRO A 53 -1.43 16.64 3.82
CA PRO A 53 -0.55 17.80 3.95
C PRO A 53 0.70 17.74 3.04
N ASP A 54 0.80 16.84 2.07
CA ASP A 54 1.97 16.77 1.18
C ASP A 54 1.98 17.97 0.23
N GLU A 55 3.05 18.79 0.28
CA GLU A 55 3.19 20.01 -0.52
C GLU A 55 3.20 19.74 -2.03
N ARG A 56 3.46 18.51 -2.47
CA ARG A 56 3.40 18.09 -3.88
C ARG A 56 1.99 17.79 -4.36
N GLY A 57 0.99 17.79 -3.44
CA GLY A 57 -0.39 17.46 -3.77
C GLY A 57 -0.56 16.02 -4.25
N ILE A 58 0.13 15.07 -3.61
CA ILE A 58 -0.01 13.64 -3.90
C ILE A 58 -0.44 12.87 -2.67
N ASP A 59 -1.50 12.10 -2.81
CA ASP A 59 -2.17 11.43 -1.70
C ASP A 59 -2.24 9.92 -1.85
N CYS A 60 -2.62 9.25 -0.76
CA CYS A 60 -3.06 7.88 -0.78
C CYS A 60 -4.57 7.80 -1.04
N ALA A 61 -5.02 6.73 -1.70
CA ALA A 61 -6.42 6.57 -2.04
C ALA A 61 -6.84 5.09 -2.07
N PHE A 62 -8.16 4.86 -2.09
CA PHE A 62 -8.73 3.53 -2.23
C PHE A 62 -9.70 3.46 -3.42
N LEU A 63 -9.63 2.34 -4.16
CA LEU A 63 -10.72 1.84 -4.98
C LEU A 63 -11.22 0.53 -4.38
N THR A 64 -12.53 0.38 -4.23
CA THR A 64 -13.08 -0.81 -3.56
C THR A 64 -14.51 -1.14 -3.98
N ARG A 65 -14.85 -2.43 -3.88
CA ARG A 65 -16.24 -2.91 -3.95
C ARG A 65 -16.89 -2.97 -2.57
N LEU A 66 -16.10 -2.92 -1.50
CA LEU A 66 -16.59 -3.04 -0.14
C LEU A 66 -17.36 -1.77 0.28
N PRO A 67 -18.47 -1.91 1.01
CA PRO A 67 -19.14 -0.76 1.59
C PRO A 67 -18.28 -0.06 2.63
N LEU A 68 -18.21 1.26 2.56
CA LEU A 68 -17.54 2.09 3.58
C LEU A 68 -18.33 1.98 4.91
N ASP A 69 -17.62 1.87 6.04
CA ASP A 69 -18.17 1.76 7.38
C ASP A 69 -17.68 2.91 8.29
N GLY A 70 -18.26 4.06 8.12
CA GLY A 70 -17.88 5.28 8.82
C GLY A 70 -17.19 6.29 7.91
N SER A 71 -16.62 7.33 8.50
CA SER A 71 -15.89 8.38 7.78
C SER A 71 -14.40 8.04 7.70
N PRO A 72 -13.77 8.21 6.54
CA PRO A 72 -12.31 8.11 6.43
C PRO A 72 -11.59 9.16 7.28
N ALA A 73 -10.35 8.89 7.67
CA ALA A 73 -9.55 9.77 8.51
C ALA A 73 -8.09 9.81 8.09
N LEU A 74 -7.43 10.93 8.33
CA LEU A 74 -5.99 11.10 8.22
C LEU A 74 -5.36 11.10 9.61
N HIS A 75 -4.31 10.29 9.80
CA HIS A 75 -3.52 10.23 11.03
C HIS A 75 -2.14 10.83 10.76
N PRO A 76 -1.85 12.05 11.25
CA PRO A 76 -0.57 12.69 11.05
C PRO A 76 0.59 11.85 11.61
N ILE A 77 1.72 11.91 10.93
CA ILE A 77 2.99 11.36 11.40
C ILE A 77 3.87 12.54 11.81
N THR A 78 4.28 12.55 13.06
CA THR A 78 5.21 13.54 13.60
C THR A 78 6.62 12.98 13.54
N LEU A 79 7.55 13.72 12.95
CA LEU A 79 8.94 13.33 12.81
C LEU A 79 9.84 14.21 13.67
N SER A 80 10.82 13.60 14.34
CA SER A 80 11.83 14.31 15.13
C SER A 80 12.92 14.92 14.21
N LYS A 81 13.61 15.96 14.71
CA LYS A 81 14.87 16.42 14.10
C LYS A 81 15.97 15.43 14.45
N VAL A 82 16.60 14.85 13.44
CA VAL A 82 17.67 13.85 13.62
C VAL A 82 18.85 14.40 14.42
N ASN A 83 19.16 15.70 14.26
CA ASN A 83 20.26 16.35 14.96
C ASN A 83 19.87 16.91 16.36
N ASP A 84 18.61 16.85 16.73
CA ASP A 84 18.09 17.26 18.04
C ASP A 84 16.78 16.50 18.32
N PRO A 85 16.89 15.24 18.81
CA PRO A 85 15.72 14.39 19.10
C PRO A 85 14.73 14.99 20.09
N SER A 86 15.16 15.99 20.88
CA SER A 86 14.28 16.69 21.83
C SER A 86 13.35 17.69 21.15
N LYS A 87 13.65 18.06 19.91
CA LYS A 87 12.83 18.98 19.11
C LYS A 87 11.99 18.19 18.10
N VAL A 88 10.78 17.91 18.52
CA VAL A 88 9.73 17.46 17.60
C VAL A 88 9.48 18.60 16.61
N VAL A 89 9.74 18.36 15.33
CA VAL A 89 9.28 19.23 14.28
C VAL A 89 8.02 18.58 13.74
N GLU A 90 6.89 19.23 13.90
CA GLU A 90 5.71 18.93 13.11
C GLU A 90 6.07 19.18 11.63
N ARG A 91 6.83 18.28 11.05
CA ARG A 91 6.86 18.17 9.61
C ARG A 91 5.59 17.45 9.23
N THR A 92 4.73 18.15 8.57
CA THR A 92 3.60 17.59 7.84
C THR A 92 4.13 16.68 6.74
N THR A 93 4.48 15.45 7.12
CA THR A 93 4.69 14.39 6.15
C THR A 93 3.33 13.78 5.81
N ARG A 94 3.29 12.98 4.75
CA ARG A 94 2.08 12.24 4.36
C ARG A 94 1.51 11.50 5.54
N ALA A 95 0.22 11.71 5.82
CA ALA A 95 -0.47 11.05 6.91
C ALA A 95 -0.79 9.58 6.56
N ILE A 96 -1.02 8.76 7.57
CA ILE A 96 -1.63 7.44 7.38
C ILE A 96 -3.11 7.68 7.05
N PHE A 97 -3.57 7.18 5.90
CA PHE A 97 -4.95 7.34 5.47
C PHE A 97 -5.77 6.10 5.84
N GLN A 98 -6.73 6.24 6.73
CA GLN A 98 -7.61 5.17 7.19
C GLN A 98 -8.98 5.25 6.53
N ALA A 99 -9.47 4.11 6.08
CA ALA A 99 -10.87 3.88 5.77
C ALA A 99 -11.30 2.50 6.30
N ASP A 100 -12.50 2.43 6.87
CA ASP A 100 -13.05 1.19 7.39
C ASP A 100 -14.14 0.66 6.43
N PHE A 101 -14.19 -0.65 6.27
CA PHE A 101 -15.08 -1.32 5.33
C PHE A 101 -15.83 -2.48 5.97
N LYS A 102 -17.02 -2.78 5.43
CA LYS A 102 -17.78 -4.00 5.77
C LYS A 102 -17.44 -5.12 4.79
N LEU A 103 -17.04 -6.26 5.33
CA LEU A 103 -16.89 -7.49 4.57
C LEU A 103 -18.28 -8.14 4.32
N PRO A 104 -18.41 -9.03 3.32
CA PRO A 104 -19.68 -9.72 3.04
C PRO A 104 -20.28 -10.48 4.24
N GLY A 105 -19.44 -10.95 5.16
CA GLY A 105 -19.85 -11.61 6.42
C GLY A 105 -20.29 -10.66 7.54
N GLY A 106 -20.21 -9.35 7.32
CA GLY A 106 -20.55 -8.33 8.31
C GLY A 106 -19.38 -7.88 9.19
N GLU A 107 -18.22 -8.52 9.09
CA GLU A 107 -17.00 -8.12 9.81
C GLU A 107 -16.48 -6.78 9.30
N ARG A 108 -15.77 -6.08 10.19
CA ARG A 108 -15.11 -4.80 9.87
C ARG A 108 -13.65 -5.05 9.50
N LEU A 109 -13.25 -4.45 8.38
CA LEU A 109 -11.87 -4.32 7.94
C LEU A 109 -11.45 -2.86 8.03
N SER A 110 -10.37 -2.56 8.75
CA SER A 110 -9.72 -1.25 8.70
C SER A 110 -8.54 -1.31 7.73
N ALA A 111 -8.54 -0.42 6.73
CA ALA A 111 -7.47 -0.28 5.76
C ALA A 111 -6.69 1.01 6.03
N LEU A 112 -5.37 0.90 6.12
CA LEU A 112 -4.42 1.96 6.36
C LEU A 112 -3.53 2.10 5.12
N ALA A 113 -3.79 3.10 4.29
CA ALA A 113 -2.92 3.41 3.16
C ALA A 113 -1.78 4.31 3.60
N ILE A 114 -0.58 3.98 3.18
CA ILE A 114 0.64 4.66 3.61
C ILE A 114 1.54 5.02 2.44
N HIS A 115 2.30 6.10 2.64
CA HIS A 115 3.43 6.46 1.82
C HIS A 115 4.47 7.13 2.71
N PHE A 116 5.44 6.35 3.21
CA PHE A 116 6.41 6.78 4.21
C PHE A 116 7.47 7.74 3.64
N PRO A 117 8.25 8.41 4.53
CA PRO A 117 9.36 9.24 4.10
C PRO A 117 10.36 8.49 3.23
N ALA A 118 10.76 9.10 2.11
CA ALA A 118 11.64 8.49 1.12
C ALA A 118 13.00 8.05 1.71
N GLY A 119 13.64 7.08 1.06
CA GLY A 119 14.87 6.43 1.52
C GLY A 119 16.10 7.34 1.66
N PHE A 120 16.07 8.56 1.11
CA PHE A 120 17.13 9.56 1.34
C PHE A 120 16.99 10.31 2.67
N HIS A 121 15.83 10.20 3.35
CA HIS A 121 15.67 10.68 4.73
C HIS A 121 16.30 9.71 5.71
N PRO A 122 16.65 10.17 6.93
CA PRO A 122 17.16 9.30 7.99
C PRO A 122 16.23 8.13 8.30
N ILE A 123 16.81 6.98 8.66
CA ILE A 123 16.06 5.77 9.00
C ILE A 123 15.12 5.98 10.19
N GLU A 124 15.47 6.89 11.09
CA GLU A 124 14.67 7.27 12.27
C GLU A 124 13.27 7.71 11.87
N HIS A 125 13.13 8.44 10.77
CA HIS A 125 11.82 8.87 10.28
C HIS A 125 10.91 7.69 9.90
N ARG A 126 11.48 6.61 9.34
CA ARG A 126 10.71 5.40 9.05
C ARG A 126 10.41 4.59 10.30
N LYS A 127 11.29 4.61 11.31
CA LYS A 127 11.02 4.03 12.64
C LYS A 127 9.85 4.74 13.33
N GLU A 128 9.84 6.07 13.31
CA GLU A 128 8.76 6.88 13.86
C GLU A 128 7.45 6.63 13.11
N ALA A 129 7.50 6.56 11.78
CA ALA A 129 6.34 6.24 10.96
C ALA A 129 5.78 4.82 11.24
N LEU A 130 6.65 3.81 11.41
CA LEU A 130 6.24 2.46 11.82
C LEU A 130 5.63 2.45 13.23
N SER A 131 6.19 3.22 14.16
CA SER A 131 5.62 3.35 15.51
C SER A 131 4.22 3.96 15.45
N ARG A 132 4.06 5.04 14.69
CA ARG A 132 2.76 5.69 14.51
C ARG A 132 1.75 4.76 13.82
N LEU A 133 2.18 4.02 12.80
CA LEU A 133 1.34 3.01 12.13
C LEU A 133 0.86 1.94 13.11
N LYS A 134 1.72 1.47 14.01
CA LYS A 134 1.35 0.50 15.03
C LYS A 134 0.29 1.07 15.99
N GLU A 135 0.42 2.30 16.44
CA GLU A 135 -0.56 2.97 17.32
C GLU A 135 -1.93 3.04 16.63
N VAL A 136 -1.97 3.52 15.38
CA VAL A 136 -3.21 3.62 14.59
C VAL A 136 -3.83 2.23 14.39
N ALA A 137 -3.00 1.22 14.08
CA ALA A 137 -3.48 -0.15 13.93
C ALA A 137 -4.03 -0.74 15.22
N GLN A 138 -3.41 -0.48 16.37
CA GLN A 138 -3.90 -0.91 17.67
C GLN A 138 -5.27 -0.28 18.00
N ASP A 139 -5.47 0.99 17.66
CA ASP A 139 -6.76 1.66 17.88
C ASP A 139 -7.83 1.13 16.92
N ALA A 140 -7.50 0.91 15.64
CA ALA A 140 -8.39 0.28 14.68
C ALA A 140 -8.77 -1.16 15.09
N ALA A 141 -7.82 -1.93 15.60
CA ALA A 141 -8.00 -3.31 16.04
C ALA A 141 -8.97 -3.47 17.23
N LYS A 142 -9.25 -2.41 17.97
CA LYS A 142 -10.29 -2.42 19.02
C LYS A 142 -11.72 -2.56 18.46
N LYS A 143 -11.90 -2.29 17.17
CA LYS A 143 -13.22 -2.24 16.51
C LYS A 143 -13.29 -3.11 15.25
N SER A 144 -12.17 -3.66 14.80
CA SER A 144 -12.09 -4.36 13.51
C SER A 144 -11.51 -5.76 13.67
N GLN A 145 -12.06 -6.70 12.92
CA GLN A 145 -11.58 -8.08 12.87
C GLN A 145 -10.29 -8.17 12.07
N ILE A 146 -10.09 -7.26 11.12
CA ILE A 146 -8.90 -7.21 10.27
C ILE A 146 -8.40 -5.77 10.23
N VAL A 147 -7.08 -5.60 10.36
CA VAL A 147 -6.41 -4.33 10.07
C VAL A 147 -5.33 -4.60 9.03
N LEU A 148 -5.44 -3.92 7.90
CA LEU A 148 -4.46 -3.95 6.82
C LEU A 148 -3.71 -2.63 6.75
N ALA A 149 -2.41 -2.69 6.50
CA ALA A 149 -1.63 -1.54 6.05
C ALA A 149 -1.01 -1.87 4.71
N ALA A 150 -1.11 -0.98 3.72
CA ALA A 150 -0.48 -1.19 2.43
C ALA A 150 -0.07 0.13 1.77
N GLY A 151 0.96 0.06 0.94
CA GLY A 151 1.51 1.17 0.20
C GLY A 151 3.02 1.12 0.14
N ASP A 152 3.62 2.29 -0.09
CA ASP A 152 5.07 2.47 -0.16
C ASP A 152 5.64 2.79 1.23
N PHE A 153 6.31 1.82 1.83
CA PHE A 153 7.01 1.96 3.12
C PHE A 153 8.37 2.64 2.98
N ASN A 154 8.88 2.77 1.75
CA ASN A 154 10.19 3.34 1.46
C ASN A 154 11.36 2.69 2.26
N ILE A 155 11.20 1.43 2.64
CA ILE A 155 12.20 0.63 3.36
C ILE A 155 13.06 -0.09 2.34
N ASN A 156 14.28 0.41 2.14
CA ASN A 156 15.21 -0.18 1.18
C ASN A 156 15.88 -1.46 1.73
N PHE A 157 16.57 -2.20 0.86
CA PHE A 157 17.21 -3.48 1.22
C PHE A 157 18.23 -3.39 2.35
N LYS A 158 18.88 -2.25 2.54
CA LYS A 158 19.87 -2.04 3.64
C LYS A 158 19.17 -1.89 5.00
N GLU A 159 17.96 -1.35 5.01
CA GLU A 159 17.16 -1.08 6.20
C GLU A 159 16.19 -2.21 6.53
N ALA A 160 15.85 -3.05 5.54
CA ALA A 160 14.87 -4.12 5.66
C ALA A 160 15.14 -5.09 6.84
N PRO A 161 16.40 -5.54 7.12
CA PRO A 161 16.68 -6.40 8.26
C PRO A 161 16.26 -5.78 9.61
N GLU A 162 16.44 -4.47 9.76
CA GLU A 162 16.05 -3.78 10.99
C GLU A 162 14.56 -3.45 11.00
N LEU A 163 14.04 -2.82 9.95
CA LEU A 163 12.71 -2.26 9.95
C LEU A 163 11.63 -3.32 9.71
N TYR A 164 11.79 -4.18 8.70
CA TYR A 164 10.82 -5.24 8.45
C TYR A 164 10.99 -6.40 9.42
N ASN A 165 12.18 -7.02 9.48
CA ASN A 165 12.33 -8.28 10.19
C ASN A 165 12.35 -8.10 11.71
N ASN A 166 13.03 -7.06 12.22
CA ASN A 166 13.20 -6.88 13.67
C ASN A 166 12.12 -6.00 14.32
N ILE A 167 11.54 -5.04 13.58
CA ILE A 167 10.54 -4.11 14.11
C ILE A 167 9.15 -4.51 13.66
N ALA A 168 8.84 -4.37 12.37
CA ALA A 168 7.48 -4.53 11.88
C ALA A 168 6.96 -5.97 12.03
N ALA A 169 7.76 -6.99 11.77
CA ALA A 169 7.35 -8.39 11.84
C ALA A 169 6.91 -8.86 13.25
N ARG A 170 7.18 -8.09 14.30
CA ARG A 170 6.66 -8.39 15.65
C ARG A 170 5.15 -8.28 15.73
N ASP A 171 4.59 -7.27 15.05
CA ASP A 171 3.18 -6.92 15.14
C ASP A 171 2.41 -7.23 13.85
N TRP A 172 3.11 -7.50 12.75
CA TRP A 172 2.53 -7.64 11.40
C TRP A 172 2.95 -8.94 10.72
N GLN A 173 2.03 -9.53 9.95
CA GLN A 173 2.39 -10.42 8.85
C GLN A 173 2.71 -9.52 7.64
N ILE A 174 3.79 -9.80 6.92
CA ILE A 174 4.29 -8.92 5.84
C ILE A 174 4.43 -9.77 4.58
N THR A 175 3.87 -9.33 3.45
CA THR A 175 3.78 -10.12 2.23
C THR A 175 5.08 -10.82 1.84
N HIS A 176 6.18 -10.11 1.71
CA HIS A 176 7.46 -10.68 1.27
C HIS A 176 8.20 -11.51 2.34
N LEU A 177 7.72 -11.50 3.59
CA LEU A 177 8.23 -12.39 4.65
C LEU A 177 7.39 -13.67 4.78
N GLU A 178 6.09 -13.61 4.44
CA GLU A 178 5.16 -14.74 4.54
C GLU A 178 5.14 -15.60 3.26
N GLY A 179 5.32 -14.97 2.08
CA GLY A 179 5.25 -15.65 0.79
C GLY A 179 6.11 -14.99 -0.29
N CYS A 180 5.80 -15.27 -1.55
CA CYS A 180 6.49 -14.69 -2.70
C CYS A 180 7.99 -15.03 -2.78
N LYS A 181 8.34 -16.30 -2.55
CA LYS A 181 9.74 -16.78 -2.44
C LYS A 181 10.61 -16.49 -3.68
N GLU A 182 9.97 -16.36 -4.86
CA GLU A 182 10.66 -16.08 -6.13
C GLU A 182 10.61 -14.59 -6.50
N CYS A 183 10.04 -13.73 -5.65
CA CYS A 183 9.96 -12.30 -5.90
C CYS A 183 11.26 -11.62 -5.51
N GLU A 184 11.82 -10.81 -6.39
CA GLU A 184 13.07 -10.08 -6.15
C GLU A 184 12.82 -8.76 -5.39
N GLY A 185 11.73 -8.06 -5.66
CA GLY A 185 11.38 -6.78 -5.06
C GLY A 185 10.33 -6.01 -5.86
N THR A 186 9.86 -4.91 -5.33
CA THR A 186 8.90 -4.01 -5.99
C THR A 186 9.59 -2.86 -6.73
N TYR A 187 10.81 -2.52 -6.32
CA TYR A 187 11.62 -1.43 -6.89
C TYR A 187 13.05 -1.88 -7.14
N TYR A 188 13.62 -1.46 -8.29
CA TYR A 188 15.01 -1.75 -8.65
C TYR A 188 15.90 -0.52 -8.58
N TYR A 189 16.87 -0.55 -7.68
CA TYR A 189 17.91 0.47 -7.57
C TYR A 189 19.00 0.24 -8.62
N ALA A 190 18.92 0.94 -9.75
CA ALA A 190 19.86 0.76 -10.87
C ALA A 190 21.32 1.08 -10.51
N LYS A 191 21.55 2.00 -9.56
CA LYS A 191 22.91 2.36 -9.11
C LYS A 191 23.56 1.29 -8.25
N ASP A 192 22.75 0.65 -7.39
CA ASP A 192 23.20 -0.40 -6.47
C ASP A 192 23.03 -1.80 -7.08
N GLU A 193 22.41 -1.90 -8.27
CA GLU A 193 22.05 -3.15 -8.95
C GLU A 193 21.27 -4.10 -8.03
N HIS A 194 20.32 -3.56 -7.25
CA HIS A 194 19.62 -4.29 -6.21
C HIS A 194 18.11 -4.03 -6.19
N TRP A 195 17.35 -5.11 -5.91
CA TRP A 195 15.93 -5.04 -5.68
C TRP A 195 15.60 -4.72 -4.21
N SER A 196 14.50 -4.03 -4.00
CA SER A 196 13.95 -3.77 -2.67
C SER A 196 12.45 -3.96 -2.66
N PHE A 197 11.91 -4.44 -1.54
CA PHE A 197 10.47 -4.42 -1.26
C PHE A 197 10.10 -3.09 -0.62
N LEU A 198 10.04 -2.02 -1.41
CA LEU A 198 9.58 -0.72 -0.92
C LEU A 198 8.09 -0.77 -0.59
N ASP A 199 7.34 -1.55 -1.38
CA ASP A 199 5.90 -1.73 -1.22
C ASP A 199 5.60 -3.06 -0.54
N ALA A 200 4.62 -3.05 0.33
CA ALA A 200 4.13 -4.24 1.02
C ALA A 200 2.64 -4.13 1.34
N ILE A 201 2.02 -5.28 1.57
CA ILE A 201 0.75 -5.39 2.28
C ILE A 201 1.05 -6.08 3.61
N MET A 202 0.58 -5.49 4.69
CA MET A 202 0.76 -5.99 6.04
C MET A 202 -0.59 -6.29 6.68
N VAL A 203 -0.70 -7.40 7.39
CA VAL A 203 -1.86 -7.76 8.22
C VAL A 203 -1.46 -7.65 9.67
N PHE A 204 -2.15 -6.83 10.45
CA PHE A 204 -1.89 -6.67 11.87
C PHE A 204 -2.28 -7.93 12.64
N LYS A 205 -1.39 -8.39 13.51
CA LYS A 205 -1.59 -9.64 14.29
C LYS A 205 -2.63 -9.49 15.40
N GLY A 206 -2.96 -8.24 15.78
CA GLY A 206 -4.07 -7.90 16.66
C GLY A 206 -5.38 -7.81 15.89
N GLY A 207 -6.48 -7.71 16.62
CA GLY A 207 -7.83 -7.55 16.05
C GLY A 207 -8.85 -8.34 16.86
N ILE A 208 -10.11 -7.96 16.73
CA ILE A 208 -11.20 -8.70 17.39
C ILE A 208 -11.40 -10.01 16.66
N PRO A 209 -11.34 -11.20 17.32
CA PRO A 209 -11.64 -12.44 16.66
C PRO A 209 -13.07 -12.42 16.09
N ALA A 210 -13.26 -12.89 14.87
CA ALA A 210 -14.59 -13.23 14.39
C ALA A 210 -15.13 -14.45 15.16
N ALA A 211 -16.45 -14.65 15.17
CA ALA A 211 -17.07 -15.66 16.02
C ALA A 211 -16.59 -17.10 15.75
N HIS A 212 -16.21 -17.41 14.52
CA HIS A 212 -15.90 -18.80 14.10
C HIS A 212 -14.62 -18.93 13.28
N HIS A 213 -13.91 -17.82 12.98
CA HIS A 213 -12.70 -17.84 12.17
C HIS A 213 -11.81 -16.65 12.47
N ARG A 214 -10.55 -16.75 12.02
CA ARG A 214 -9.59 -15.65 11.99
C ARG A 214 -9.19 -15.39 10.56
N TRP A 215 -9.18 -14.14 10.17
CA TRP A 215 -8.64 -13.74 8.89
C TRP A 215 -7.12 -13.73 8.90
N LYS A 216 -6.53 -14.29 7.87
CA LYS A 216 -5.08 -14.32 7.69
C LYS A 216 -4.71 -14.00 6.24
N MET A 217 -3.50 -13.57 6.05
CA MET A 217 -2.87 -13.54 4.74
C MET A 217 -2.73 -14.96 4.20
N ASP A 218 -3.07 -15.17 2.93
CA ASP A 218 -2.80 -16.42 2.24
C ASP A 218 -1.41 -16.37 1.57
N PRO A 219 -0.39 -17.04 2.12
CA PRO A 219 0.97 -16.98 1.60
C PRO A 219 1.10 -17.42 0.15
N ASP A 220 0.28 -18.39 -0.29
CA ASP A 220 0.33 -18.94 -1.65
C ASP A 220 -0.27 -17.99 -2.69
N SER A 221 -1.04 -17.00 -2.25
CA SER A 221 -1.61 -15.97 -3.11
C SER A 221 -0.68 -14.79 -3.38
N ILE A 222 0.38 -14.63 -2.58
CA ILE A 222 1.24 -13.45 -2.62
C ILE A 222 2.07 -13.46 -3.89
N ARG A 223 2.03 -12.35 -4.62
CA ARG A 223 2.84 -12.14 -5.82
C ARG A 223 3.08 -10.66 -6.10
N ILE A 224 4.10 -10.39 -6.86
CA ILE A 224 4.35 -9.10 -7.50
C ILE A 224 3.65 -9.11 -8.85
N VAL A 225 2.92 -8.04 -9.15
CA VAL A 225 2.24 -7.85 -10.43
C VAL A 225 3.22 -7.21 -11.40
N ASN A 226 3.84 -8.04 -12.25
CA ASN A 226 4.89 -7.63 -13.17
C ASN A 226 4.47 -7.80 -14.65
N GLU A 227 3.28 -7.37 -14.99
CA GLU A 227 2.73 -7.43 -16.33
C GLU A 227 3.60 -6.70 -17.37
N ASN A 228 3.59 -7.17 -18.61
CA ASN A 228 4.39 -6.60 -19.70
C ASN A 228 4.21 -5.09 -19.89
N VAL A 229 3.01 -4.57 -19.57
CA VAL A 229 2.68 -3.16 -19.73
C VAL A 229 3.45 -2.25 -18.74
N ILE A 230 3.94 -2.80 -17.65
CA ILE A 230 4.69 -2.06 -16.61
C ILE A 230 6.17 -2.42 -16.55
N GLN A 231 6.65 -3.31 -17.41
CA GLN A 231 8.04 -3.72 -17.48
C GLN A 231 8.83 -3.05 -18.60
N LYS A 232 10.12 -2.85 -18.38
CA LYS A 232 11.09 -2.57 -19.44
C LYS A 232 11.39 -3.86 -20.18
N LYS A 233 11.06 -3.92 -21.47
CA LYS A 233 11.21 -5.12 -22.33
C LYS A 233 12.59 -5.81 -22.26
N LYS A 234 13.68 -5.06 -22.05
CA LYS A 234 15.05 -5.60 -22.04
C LYS A 234 15.51 -6.11 -20.67
N THR A 235 15.00 -5.56 -19.58
CA THR A 235 15.51 -5.78 -18.22
C THR A 235 14.49 -6.40 -17.29
N GLY A 236 13.21 -6.37 -17.63
CA GLY A 236 12.13 -6.78 -16.74
C GLY A 236 11.87 -5.81 -15.57
N PHE A 237 12.62 -4.72 -15.45
CA PHE A 237 12.45 -3.74 -14.37
C PHE A 237 11.16 -2.93 -14.54
N PRO A 238 10.63 -2.36 -13.44
CA PRO A 238 9.48 -1.45 -13.53
C PRO A 238 9.74 -0.31 -14.50
N LEU A 239 8.75 0.04 -15.29
CA LEU A 239 8.83 1.10 -16.28
C LEU A 239 7.97 2.28 -15.83
N LYS A 240 8.65 3.32 -15.33
CA LYS A 240 8.05 4.60 -15.00
C LYS A 240 7.22 5.15 -16.16
N PHE A 241 6.09 5.78 -15.83
CA PHE A 241 5.31 6.51 -16.82
C PHE A 241 6.18 7.58 -17.50
N MET A 242 6.16 7.58 -18.82
CA MET A 242 6.81 8.58 -19.67
C MET A 242 6.09 8.71 -20.99
N ILE A 243 6.23 9.85 -21.64
CA ILE A 243 5.86 10.03 -23.04
C ILE A 243 7.16 9.93 -23.84
N ASP A 244 7.19 9.04 -24.82
CA ASP A 244 8.36 8.86 -25.66
C ASP A 244 8.50 9.96 -26.72
N LYS A 245 9.55 9.85 -27.56
CA LYS A 245 9.83 10.85 -28.60
C LYS A 245 8.74 10.93 -29.68
N ASP A 246 7.97 9.89 -29.81
CA ASP A 246 6.89 9.79 -30.79
C ASP A 246 5.54 10.25 -30.21
N GLY A 247 5.54 10.75 -28.95
CA GLY A 247 4.35 11.21 -28.24
C GLY A 247 3.53 10.08 -27.60
N GLU A 248 4.02 8.83 -27.65
CA GLU A 248 3.30 7.68 -27.14
C GLU A 248 3.56 7.46 -25.64
N PRO A 249 2.52 7.24 -24.81
CA PRO A 249 2.68 6.94 -23.39
C PRO A 249 3.29 5.56 -23.21
N ARG A 250 4.32 5.46 -22.38
CA ARG A 250 4.98 4.22 -21.96
C ARG A 250 5.04 4.09 -20.45
N GLY A 251 5.07 2.83 -20.00
CA GLY A 251 5.15 2.52 -18.57
C GLY A 251 3.89 2.90 -17.79
N VAL A 252 3.94 2.64 -16.51
CA VAL A 252 2.85 2.91 -15.57
C VAL A 252 3.41 3.47 -14.25
N SER A 253 4.40 2.77 -13.68
CA SER A 253 5.03 3.09 -12.40
C SER A 253 6.46 2.57 -12.40
N ASP A 254 7.34 3.18 -11.62
CA ASP A 254 8.68 2.67 -11.29
C ASP A 254 8.65 1.66 -10.13
N HIS A 255 7.46 1.35 -9.60
CA HIS A 255 7.21 0.27 -8.67
C HIS A 255 6.31 -0.80 -9.27
N PHE A 256 6.51 -2.05 -8.87
CA PHE A 256 5.56 -3.13 -9.15
C PHE A 256 4.52 -3.22 -8.03
N PRO A 257 3.23 -3.36 -8.38
CA PRO A 257 2.20 -3.60 -7.38
C PRO A 257 2.37 -4.96 -6.68
N VAL A 258 1.95 -5.02 -5.42
CA VAL A 258 1.87 -6.25 -4.63
C VAL A 258 0.43 -6.73 -4.58
N TRP A 259 0.25 -8.03 -4.72
CA TRP A 259 -1.04 -8.70 -4.62
C TRP A 259 -1.02 -9.73 -3.49
N MET A 260 -2.13 -9.84 -2.78
CA MET A 260 -2.40 -10.95 -1.86
C MET A 260 -3.89 -11.19 -1.67
N GLN A 261 -4.25 -12.37 -1.17
CA GLN A 261 -5.61 -12.68 -0.73
C GLN A 261 -5.65 -12.88 0.78
N LEU A 262 -6.76 -12.50 1.38
CA LEU A 262 -7.10 -12.93 2.74
C LEU A 262 -7.89 -14.23 2.69
N LYS A 263 -7.61 -15.13 3.62
CA LYS A 263 -8.40 -16.32 3.86
C LYS A 263 -8.94 -16.36 5.28
N ALA A 264 -10.15 -16.89 5.43
CA ALA A 264 -10.72 -17.20 6.73
C ALA A 264 -10.20 -18.58 7.18
N GLU A 265 -9.58 -18.64 8.34
CA GLU A 265 -9.15 -19.88 8.97
C GLU A 265 -10.05 -20.17 10.17
N ALA A 266 -10.63 -21.38 10.27
CA ALA A 266 -11.45 -21.78 11.40
C ALA A 266 -10.66 -21.70 12.71
N LEU A 267 -11.33 -21.24 13.79
CA LEU A 267 -10.76 -21.15 15.13
C LEU A 267 -10.68 -22.52 15.79
#